data_6f77c62d090f23192844c036699fbf3b
#
_entry.id   6f77c62d090f23192844c036699fbf3b
#
_cell.length_a   1.000
_cell.length_b   1.000
_cell.length_c   1.000
_cell.angle_alpha   90.00
_cell.angle_beta   90.00
_cell.angle_gamma   90.00
#
_symmetry.space_group_name_H-M   'P 1'
#
loop_
_entity.id
_entity.type
_entity.pdbx_description
1 polymer ?
#
loop_
_entity_poly.entity_id
_entity_poly.type
_entity_poly.pdbx_seq_one_letter_code
_entity_poly.pdbx_strand_id
1 'polypeptide(L)'
;MTDANNTVSLEEMLEAREQRVYRQEVLRQKYGVPLVSFSMNIAGPIKNTPAIERTFDEGLRLLRAAVSGHFTICEQIVTRAKTGCEAVMAVAGDAAEIKQLCVRIEEGAPVGRLFDMDVIDSDGRKLDRARERSCIVCGRPGRTCASRRLHSVSELQEASRSLIAGYWLDTDAEKAAQMIVSALSEEICTTPKPGLVDLNNNGSHKDMDAPLMLKSAQSLLPCFKTAFRIGYENRSYPAEDSFPKLRQAGLEAEKTMLEATSGVNTHKGAIFHFSLISGALGRLYDGTLSASTAAVAETVKAICHDVLAKELEQLAQGSGTTFGAKMYWQYGIRGARGEAMDGYQTIIEEILPAFRNDLEKTGDYGKAGSIALLRILAATEDTNMIHRGGHELARQTKEKITALLEDEITEEILLDLDRSFIEQNLSPGGSADLLGILYFFHELETH
;
A
#
# COMPACT_ATOMS: atom_id res chain seq x y z
N MET A 1 -12.68 -11.34 -3.91
CA MET A 1 -13.82 -11.61 -4.83
C MET A 1 -13.24 -12.19 -6.12
N THR A 2 -13.62 -13.39 -6.45
CA THR A 2 -12.97 -14.23 -7.46
C THR A 2 -13.07 -13.65 -8.87
N ASP A 3 -11.97 -13.70 -9.62
CA ASP A 3 -11.77 -13.29 -11.03
C ASP A 3 -12.80 -13.83 -12.05
N ALA A 4 -13.69 -14.72 -11.65
CA ALA A 4 -14.69 -15.35 -12.53
C ALA A 4 -15.65 -14.35 -13.21
N ASN A 5 -15.97 -13.24 -12.55
CA ASN A 5 -16.87 -12.21 -13.11
C ASN A 5 -16.17 -11.24 -14.10
N ASN A 6 -14.84 -11.25 -14.18
CA ASN A 6 -14.05 -10.34 -15.01
C ASN A 6 -13.42 -11.02 -16.24
N THR A 7 -13.75 -12.30 -16.50
CA THR A 7 -13.29 -13.02 -17.69
C THR A 7 -14.14 -12.66 -18.90
N VAL A 8 -13.45 -12.37 -20.02
CA VAL A 8 -14.07 -11.97 -21.28
C VAL A 8 -14.14 -13.16 -22.23
N SER A 9 -15.32 -13.37 -22.83
CA SER A 9 -15.53 -14.40 -23.85
C SER A 9 -15.01 -13.97 -25.22
N LEU A 10 -14.89 -14.92 -26.15
CA LEU A 10 -14.51 -14.62 -27.54
C LEU A 10 -15.56 -13.73 -28.21
N GLU A 11 -16.83 -13.97 -27.95
CA GLU A 11 -17.96 -13.22 -28.53
C GLU A 11 -17.93 -11.76 -28.07
N GLU A 12 -17.78 -11.50 -26.76
CA GLU A 12 -17.61 -10.15 -26.20
C GLU A 12 -16.42 -9.41 -26.83
N MET A 13 -15.29 -10.12 -27.08
CA MET A 13 -14.12 -9.51 -27.74
C MET A 13 -14.35 -9.18 -29.21
N LEU A 14 -15.14 -10.00 -29.94
CA LEU A 14 -15.48 -9.72 -31.33
C LEU A 14 -16.38 -8.51 -31.42
N GLU A 15 -17.43 -8.46 -30.58
CA GLU A 15 -18.34 -7.32 -30.51
C GLU A 15 -17.61 -6.02 -30.15
N ALA A 16 -16.70 -6.04 -29.15
CA ALA A 16 -15.91 -4.86 -28.81
C ALA A 16 -15.04 -4.37 -29.98
N ARG A 17 -14.48 -5.28 -30.78
CA ARG A 17 -13.71 -4.93 -31.98
C ARG A 17 -14.59 -4.29 -33.07
N GLU A 18 -15.77 -4.82 -33.31
CA GLU A 18 -16.73 -4.24 -34.26
C GLU A 18 -17.17 -2.83 -33.82
N GLN A 19 -17.45 -2.64 -32.55
CA GLN A 19 -17.80 -1.33 -32.00
C GLN A 19 -16.63 -0.33 -32.12
N ARG A 20 -15.38 -0.78 -31.96
CA ARG A 20 -14.20 0.06 -32.19
C ARG A 20 -14.10 0.49 -33.65
N VAL A 21 -14.24 -0.45 -34.60
CA VAL A 21 -14.24 -0.14 -36.03
C VAL A 21 -15.35 0.84 -36.39
N TYR A 22 -16.55 0.67 -35.82
CA TYR A 22 -17.65 1.61 -36.00
C TYR A 22 -17.28 3.02 -35.52
N ARG A 23 -16.71 3.18 -34.34
CA ARG A 23 -16.25 4.48 -33.82
C ARG A 23 -15.15 5.10 -34.69
N GLN A 24 -14.23 4.31 -35.21
CA GLN A 24 -13.21 4.77 -36.15
C GLN A 24 -13.84 5.32 -37.43
N GLU A 25 -14.80 4.62 -38.01
CA GLU A 25 -15.48 5.05 -39.23
C GLU A 25 -16.30 6.34 -39.03
N VAL A 26 -17.02 6.45 -37.92
CA VAL A 26 -17.76 7.68 -37.55
C VAL A 26 -16.83 8.89 -37.48
N LEU A 27 -15.70 8.79 -36.78
CA LEU A 27 -14.74 9.90 -36.68
C LEU A 27 -14.07 10.22 -38.00
N ARG A 28 -13.72 9.19 -38.80
CA ARG A 28 -13.12 9.35 -40.11
C ARG A 28 -14.05 10.10 -41.08
N GLN A 29 -15.32 9.72 -41.12
CA GLN A 29 -16.33 10.38 -41.97
C GLN A 29 -16.59 11.83 -41.50
N LYS A 30 -16.60 12.08 -40.19
CA LYS A 30 -16.88 13.40 -39.64
C LYS A 30 -15.75 14.41 -39.88
N TYR A 31 -14.50 13.97 -39.78
CA TYR A 31 -13.33 14.87 -39.80
C TYR A 31 -12.46 14.77 -41.04
N GLY A 32 -12.42 13.63 -41.73
CA GLY A 32 -11.57 13.43 -42.89
C GLY A 32 -10.05 13.49 -42.59
N VAL A 33 -9.65 13.27 -41.35
CA VAL A 33 -8.26 13.34 -40.88
C VAL A 33 -7.79 11.97 -40.38
N PRO A 34 -6.47 11.75 -40.21
CA PRO A 34 -5.94 10.54 -39.61
C PRO A 34 -6.51 10.28 -38.21
N LEU A 35 -6.63 9.01 -37.86
CA LEU A 35 -7.05 8.54 -36.56
C LEU A 35 -5.93 7.82 -35.83
N VAL A 36 -5.83 8.00 -34.52
CA VAL A 36 -5.07 7.14 -33.61
C VAL A 36 -6.05 6.24 -32.85
N SER A 37 -5.89 4.93 -33.01
CA SER A 37 -6.63 3.91 -32.24
C SER A 37 -5.71 3.31 -31.20
N PHE A 38 -5.93 3.61 -29.94
CA PHE A 38 -5.12 3.15 -28.81
C PHE A 38 -5.87 2.11 -28.00
N SER A 39 -5.22 0.98 -27.73
CA SER A 39 -5.67 -0.06 -26.81
C SER A 39 -4.48 -0.67 -26.09
N MET A 40 -4.77 -1.52 -25.06
CA MET A 40 -3.74 -2.28 -24.36
C MET A 40 -3.64 -3.70 -24.94
N ASN A 41 -2.40 -4.17 -25.16
CA ASN A 41 -2.14 -5.55 -25.58
C ASN A 41 -1.97 -6.45 -24.36
N ILE A 42 -3.10 -6.93 -23.81
CA ILE A 42 -3.17 -7.79 -22.63
C ILE A 42 -3.54 -9.21 -23.01
N ALA A 43 -2.69 -10.18 -22.68
CA ALA A 43 -2.92 -11.60 -22.91
C ALA A 43 -3.95 -12.20 -21.94
N GLY A 44 -4.64 -13.26 -22.39
CA GLY A 44 -5.60 -14.00 -21.57
C GLY A 44 -7.01 -13.41 -21.51
N PRO A 45 -7.90 -13.98 -20.71
CA PRO A 45 -9.31 -13.60 -20.68
C PRO A 45 -9.61 -12.37 -19.80
N ILE A 46 -8.71 -11.94 -18.91
CA ILE A 46 -8.87 -10.71 -18.10
C ILE A 46 -8.23 -9.58 -18.89
N LYS A 47 -9.06 -8.62 -19.33
CA LYS A 47 -8.63 -7.50 -20.19
C LYS A 47 -8.62 -6.16 -19.48
N ASN A 48 -9.26 -6.06 -18.33
CA ASN A 48 -9.32 -4.85 -17.52
C ASN A 48 -9.19 -5.18 -16.03
N THR A 49 -8.33 -4.44 -15.35
CA THR A 49 -8.13 -4.40 -13.91
C THR A 49 -7.78 -2.96 -13.54
N PRO A 50 -7.87 -2.53 -12.29
CA PRO A 50 -7.45 -1.18 -11.88
C PRO A 50 -6.03 -0.84 -12.33
N ALA A 51 -5.08 -1.78 -12.26
CA ALA A 51 -3.70 -1.60 -12.70
C ALA A 51 -3.59 -1.41 -14.23
N ILE A 52 -4.36 -2.17 -15.02
CA ILE A 52 -4.42 -2.04 -16.48
C ILE A 52 -5.06 -0.70 -16.87
N GLU A 53 -6.17 -0.34 -16.25
CA GLU A 53 -6.88 0.90 -16.53
C GLU A 53 -6.02 2.13 -16.22
N ARG A 54 -5.38 2.17 -15.04
CA ARG A 54 -4.43 3.20 -14.66
C ARG A 54 -3.28 3.33 -15.67
N THR A 55 -2.77 2.20 -16.16
CA THR A 55 -1.67 2.17 -17.14
C THR A 55 -2.14 2.63 -18.52
N PHE A 56 -3.37 2.31 -18.91
CA PHE A 56 -4.00 2.86 -20.10
C PHE A 56 -4.15 4.38 -20.00
N ASP A 57 -4.62 4.90 -18.87
CA ASP A 57 -4.77 6.34 -18.64
C ASP A 57 -3.43 7.08 -18.74
N GLU A 58 -2.35 6.48 -18.25
CA GLU A 58 -1.01 7.03 -18.45
C GLU A 58 -0.59 7.02 -19.93
N GLY A 59 -0.80 5.92 -20.66
CA GLY A 59 -0.56 5.86 -22.11
C GLY A 59 -1.37 6.91 -22.87
N LEU A 60 -2.63 7.12 -22.50
CA LEU A 60 -3.51 8.13 -23.09
C LEU A 60 -3.03 9.56 -22.77
N ARG A 61 -2.56 9.81 -21.54
CA ARG A 61 -1.96 11.09 -21.13
C ARG A 61 -0.72 11.41 -21.96
N LEU A 62 0.18 10.41 -22.12
CA LEU A 62 1.39 10.55 -22.93
C LEU A 62 1.05 10.82 -24.41
N LEU A 63 0.06 10.08 -24.97
CA LEU A 63 -0.40 10.27 -26.33
C LEU A 63 -0.98 11.69 -26.55
N ARG A 64 -1.85 12.13 -25.66
CA ARG A 64 -2.42 13.49 -25.73
C ARG A 64 -1.33 14.55 -25.69
N ALA A 65 -0.39 14.46 -24.76
CA ALA A 65 0.69 15.43 -24.62
C ALA A 65 1.57 15.48 -25.89
N ALA A 66 1.95 14.31 -26.43
CA ALA A 66 2.77 14.24 -27.63
C ALA A 66 2.04 14.78 -28.86
N VAL A 67 0.77 14.43 -29.03
CA VAL A 67 -0.04 14.89 -30.19
C VAL A 67 -0.33 16.38 -30.09
N SER A 68 -0.80 16.87 -28.93
CA SER A 68 -1.15 18.32 -28.77
C SER A 68 0.05 19.24 -28.88
N GLY A 69 1.28 18.75 -28.70
CA GLY A 69 2.51 19.53 -28.91
C GLY A 69 2.82 19.82 -30.38
N HIS A 70 2.20 19.10 -31.33
CA HIS A 70 2.51 19.17 -32.75
C HIS A 70 1.28 19.31 -33.66
N PHE A 71 0.11 18.79 -33.21
CA PHE A 71 -1.09 18.66 -34.02
C PHE A 71 -2.34 19.05 -33.23
N THR A 72 -3.46 19.26 -33.94
CA THR A 72 -4.77 19.53 -33.35
C THR A 72 -5.55 18.22 -33.17
N ILE A 73 -6.00 17.93 -31.96
CA ILE A 73 -6.96 16.87 -31.67
C ILE A 73 -8.36 17.40 -31.96
N CYS A 74 -9.02 16.87 -33.00
CA CYS A 74 -10.36 17.30 -33.40
C CYS A 74 -11.43 16.75 -32.46
N GLU A 75 -11.36 15.44 -32.15
CA GLU A 75 -12.25 14.75 -31.22
C GLU A 75 -11.59 13.50 -30.68
N GLN A 76 -12.01 13.07 -29.50
CA GLN A 76 -11.55 11.83 -28.89
C GLN A 76 -12.71 11.11 -28.20
N ILE A 77 -12.80 9.80 -28.45
CA ILE A 77 -13.75 8.90 -27.78
C ILE A 77 -12.94 7.90 -26.94
N VAL A 78 -13.25 7.82 -25.64
CA VAL A 78 -12.63 6.85 -24.70
C VAL A 78 -13.70 5.89 -24.23
N THR A 79 -13.40 4.61 -24.26
CA THR A 79 -14.26 3.53 -23.78
C THR A 79 -13.53 2.73 -22.72
N ARG A 80 -14.18 2.48 -21.58
CA ARG A 80 -13.71 1.59 -20.52
C ARG A 80 -14.74 0.50 -20.32
N ALA A 81 -14.31 -0.72 -20.53
CA ALA A 81 -15.20 -1.89 -20.46
C ALA A 81 -14.44 -3.11 -19.91
N LYS A 82 -15.15 -4.15 -19.57
CA LYS A 82 -14.60 -5.46 -19.21
C LYS A 82 -13.65 -5.99 -20.30
N THR A 83 -13.95 -5.71 -21.58
CA THR A 83 -13.15 -6.11 -22.75
C THR A 83 -11.85 -5.32 -22.93
N GLY A 84 -11.57 -4.36 -22.06
CA GLY A 84 -10.40 -3.50 -22.04
C GLY A 84 -10.73 -2.01 -22.21
N CYS A 85 -9.69 -1.19 -22.08
CA CYS A 85 -9.75 0.25 -22.30
C CYS A 85 -9.31 0.59 -23.71
N GLU A 86 -10.02 1.49 -24.40
CA GLU A 86 -9.76 1.91 -25.77
C GLU A 86 -9.93 3.43 -25.93
N ALA A 87 -9.14 4.01 -26.81
CA ALA A 87 -9.34 5.40 -27.25
C ALA A 87 -9.24 5.48 -28.77
N VAL A 88 -10.12 6.26 -29.40
CA VAL A 88 -10.02 6.65 -30.80
C VAL A 88 -9.94 8.17 -30.86
N MET A 89 -8.93 8.71 -31.54
CA MET A 89 -8.61 10.14 -31.57
C MET A 89 -8.48 10.59 -33.03
N ALA A 90 -9.27 11.59 -33.46
CA ALA A 90 -9.13 12.24 -34.75
C ALA A 90 -8.10 13.37 -34.63
N VAL A 91 -7.04 13.31 -35.45
CA VAL A 91 -5.89 14.22 -35.34
C VAL A 91 -5.62 14.89 -36.69
N ALA A 92 -5.71 16.23 -36.73
CA ALA A 92 -5.39 17.01 -37.92
C ALA A 92 -3.85 17.13 -38.05
N GLY A 93 -3.25 16.30 -38.93
CA GLY A 93 -1.82 16.28 -39.16
C GLY A 93 -1.39 15.20 -40.15
N ASP A 94 -0.09 15.06 -40.38
CA ASP A 94 0.47 14.02 -41.23
C ASP A 94 0.43 12.65 -40.52
N ALA A 95 -0.13 11.63 -41.18
CA ALA A 95 -0.31 10.30 -40.61
C ALA A 95 1.02 9.61 -40.28
N ALA A 96 2.08 9.83 -41.08
CA ALA A 96 3.38 9.23 -40.84
C ALA A 96 4.09 9.87 -39.64
N GLU A 97 4.00 11.17 -39.49
CA GLU A 97 4.55 11.88 -38.31
C GLU A 97 3.80 11.49 -37.01
N ILE A 98 2.46 11.40 -37.07
CA ILE A 98 1.65 10.88 -35.95
C ILE A 98 2.07 9.46 -35.59
N LYS A 99 2.30 8.57 -36.60
CA LYS A 99 2.79 7.20 -36.35
C LYS A 99 4.15 7.18 -35.66
N GLN A 100 5.07 8.07 -36.03
CA GLN A 100 6.36 8.19 -35.37
C GLN A 100 6.22 8.61 -33.90
N LEU A 101 5.29 9.53 -33.56
CA LEU A 101 4.98 9.89 -32.18
C LEU A 101 4.47 8.67 -31.39
N CYS A 102 3.51 7.93 -31.94
CA CYS A 102 2.99 6.70 -31.31
C CYS A 102 4.11 5.68 -31.05
N VAL A 103 4.98 5.44 -32.03
CA VAL A 103 6.11 4.50 -31.88
C VAL A 103 7.07 4.97 -30.78
N ARG A 104 7.38 6.26 -30.69
CA ARG A 104 8.23 6.81 -29.61
C ARG A 104 7.63 6.57 -28.21
N ILE A 105 6.31 6.72 -28.07
CA ILE A 105 5.62 6.43 -26.78
C ILE A 105 5.70 4.93 -26.45
N GLU A 106 5.42 4.07 -27.43
CA GLU A 106 5.45 2.61 -27.26
C GLU A 106 6.86 2.07 -26.94
N GLU A 107 7.92 2.78 -27.30
CA GLU A 107 9.33 2.42 -27.07
C GLU A 107 9.97 3.21 -25.92
N GLY A 108 9.34 4.30 -25.47
CA GLY A 108 9.92 5.24 -24.49
C GLY A 108 9.96 4.74 -23.05
N ALA A 109 9.16 3.75 -22.71
CA ALA A 109 9.13 3.13 -21.37
C ALA A 109 8.88 1.63 -21.47
N PRO A 110 9.34 0.81 -20.50
CA PRO A 110 9.08 -0.64 -20.49
C PRO A 110 7.61 -0.99 -20.63
N VAL A 111 6.72 -0.27 -19.93
CA VAL A 111 5.26 -0.47 -19.98
C VAL A 111 4.66 -0.13 -21.34
N GLY A 112 5.31 0.70 -22.16
CA GLY A 112 4.91 1.03 -23.53
C GLY A 112 4.85 -0.19 -24.44
N ARG A 113 5.49 -1.31 -24.05
CA ARG A 113 5.37 -2.61 -24.71
C ARG A 113 3.92 -3.15 -24.70
N LEU A 114 3.11 -2.72 -23.75
CA LEU A 114 1.70 -3.08 -23.63
C LEU A 114 0.78 -2.12 -24.42
N PHE A 115 1.27 -0.97 -24.86
CA PHE A 115 0.49 -0.02 -25.65
C PHE A 115 0.38 -0.50 -27.10
N ASP A 116 -0.80 -0.41 -27.68
CA ASP A 116 -1.08 -0.68 -29.08
C ASP A 116 -1.73 0.54 -29.73
N MET A 117 -0.87 1.39 -30.34
CA MET A 117 -1.25 2.69 -30.90
C MET A 117 -1.22 2.59 -32.43
N ASP A 118 -2.34 2.18 -33.01
CA ASP A 118 -2.51 2.12 -34.44
C ASP A 118 -2.89 3.46 -35.04
N VAL A 119 -2.26 3.80 -36.16
CA VAL A 119 -2.62 5.02 -36.92
C VAL A 119 -3.29 4.58 -38.23
N ILE A 120 -4.44 5.17 -38.51
CA ILE A 120 -5.25 4.96 -39.71
C ILE A 120 -5.27 6.30 -40.44
N ASP A 121 -4.88 6.31 -41.73
CA ASP A 121 -4.88 7.51 -42.55
C ASP A 121 -6.32 7.95 -42.94
N SER A 122 -6.45 9.09 -43.61
CA SER A 122 -7.74 9.61 -44.08
C SER A 122 -8.46 8.66 -45.04
N ASP A 123 -7.70 7.81 -45.77
CA ASP A 123 -8.25 6.82 -46.72
C ASP A 123 -8.68 5.54 -46.01
N GLY A 124 -8.47 5.41 -44.70
CA GLY A 124 -8.83 4.23 -43.91
C GLY A 124 -7.75 3.14 -43.90
N ARG A 125 -6.52 3.43 -44.34
CA ARG A 125 -5.42 2.46 -44.37
C ARG A 125 -4.64 2.54 -43.04
N LYS A 126 -4.43 1.38 -42.43
CA LYS A 126 -3.58 1.28 -41.23
C LYS A 126 -2.10 1.39 -41.64
N LEU A 127 -1.36 2.28 -40.96
CA LEU A 127 0.07 2.43 -41.15
C LEU A 127 0.85 1.38 -40.35
N ASP A 128 1.79 0.72 -41.06
CA ASP A 128 2.69 -0.25 -40.47
C ASP A 128 3.84 0.39 -39.70
N ARG A 129 4.42 -0.38 -38.77
CA ARG A 129 5.67 -0.02 -38.10
C ARG A 129 6.88 -0.39 -38.96
N ALA A 130 7.91 0.45 -38.97
CA ALA A 130 9.17 0.17 -39.66
C ALA A 130 9.96 -1.00 -39.02
N ARG A 131 9.79 -1.24 -37.71
CA ARG A 131 10.47 -2.31 -36.96
C ARG A 131 9.47 -3.16 -36.19
N GLU A 132 9.73 -4.47 -36.18
CA GLU A 132 8.93 -5.41 -35.41
C GLU A 132 9.16 -5.25 -33.89
N ARG A 133 8.10 -5.42 -33.11
CA ARG A 133 8.19 -5.44 -31.63
C ARG A 133 8.86 -6.70 -31.13
N SER A 134 9.69 -6.59 -30.10
CA SER A 134 10.22 -7.74 -29.37
C SER A 134 9.14 -8.39 -28.49
N CYS A 135 9.26 -9.67 -28.21
CA CYS A 135 8.41 -10.41 -27.28
C CYS A 135 8.63 -9.91 -25.85
N ILE A 136 7.54 -9.72 -25.07
CA ILE A 136 7.60 -9.23 -23.68
C ILE A 136 8.20 -10.25 -22.71
N VAL A 137 8.23 -11.55 -23.07
CA VAL A 137 8.77 -12.63 -22.23
C VAL A 137 10.24 -12.88 -22.52
N CYS A 138 10.63 -13.03 -23.82
CA CYS A 138 11.97 -13.50 -24.17
C CYS A 138 12.80 -12.51 -25.00
N GLY A 139 12.27 -11.34 -25.33
CA GLY A 139 12.96 -10.31 -26.12
C GLY A 139 13.17 -10.62 -27.62
N ARG A 140 12.85 -11.84 -28.11
CA ARG A 140 12.92 -12.24 -29.51
C ARG A 140 11.85 -11.52 -30.36
N PRO A 141 11.93 -11.55 -31.71
CA PRO A 141 10.90 -11.01 -32.59
C PRO A 141 9.50 -11.53 -32.19
N GLY A 142 8.55 -10.65 -31.94
CA GLY A 142 7.25 -10.98 -31.33
C GLY A 142 6.39 -11.86 -32.24
N ARG A 143 6.43 -11.63 -33.59
CA ARG A 143 5.70 -12.44 -34.58
C ARG A 143 6.14 -13.91 -34.55
N THR A 144 7.44 -14.15 -34.37
CA THR A 144 7.98 -15.51 -34.24
C THR A 144 7.45 -16.23 -33.01
N CYS A 145 7.41 -15.54 -31.86
CA CYS A 145 6.86 -16.12 -30.66
C CYS A 145 5.34 -16.35 -30.75
N ALA A 146 4.60 -15.42 -31.32
CA ALA A 146 3.16 -15.52 -31.49
C ALA A 146 2.76 -16.63 -32.45
N SER A 147 3.39 -16.70 -33.64
CA SER A 147 3.08 -17.71 -34.66
C SER A 147 3.39 -19.14 -34.23
N ARG A 148 4.46 -19.32 -33.44
CA ARG A 148 4.89 -20.61 -32.91
C ARG A 148 4.33 -20.94 -31.53
N ARG A 149 3.55 -20.03 -30.90
CA ARG A 149 3.01 -20.16 -29.52
C ARG A 149 4.08 -20.58 -28.51
N LEU A 150 5.24 -19.88 -28.53
CA LEU A 150 6.41 -20.26 -27.73
C LEU A 150 6.22 -19.99 -26.24
N HIS A 151 5.25 -19.19 -25.85
CA HIS A 151 4.94 -18.84 -24.48
C HIS A 151 3.49 -19.19 -24.17
N SER A 152 3.26 -19.68 -22.96
CA SER A 152 1.92 -19.90 -22.42
C SER A 152 1.21 -18.56 -22.15
N VAL A 153 -0.11 -18.61 -22.06
CA VAL A 153 -0.92 -17.43 -21.68
C VAL A 153 -0.51 -16.94 -20.27
N SER A 154 -0.22 -17.85 -19.36
CA SER A 154 0.21 -17.52 -18.00
C SER A 154 1.53 -16.75 -17.98
N GLU A 155 2.55 -17.16 -18.78
CA GLU A 155 3.82 -16.44 -18.88
C GLU A 155 3.64 -15.03 -19.46
N LEU A 156 2.77 -14.86 -20.46
CA LEU A 156 2.46 -13.56 -21.03
C LEU A 156 1.70 -12.65 -20.04
N GLN A 157 0.79 -13.21 -19.26
CA GLN A 157 0.08 -12.47 -18.20
C GLN A 157 1.02 -12.02 -17.09
N GLU A 158 1.92 -12.90 -16.64
CA GLU A 158 2.91 -12.58 -15.62
C GLU A 158 3.89 -11.50 -16.12
N ALA A 159 4.36 -11.60 -17.35
CA ALA A 159 5.20 -10.56 -17.95
C ALA A 159 4.48 -9.21 -18.04
N SER A 160 3.19 -9.21 -18.40
CA SER A 160 2.38 -7.98 -18.45
C SER A 160 2.19 -7.38 -17.06
N ARG A 161 1.85 -8.20 -16.04
CA ARG A 161 1.74 -7.75 -14.64
C ARG A 161 3.05 -7.17 -14.13
N SER A 162 4.17 -7.85 -14.38
CA SER A 162 5.49 -7.40 -13.97
C SER A 162 5.90 -6.07 -14.62
N LEU A 163 5.56 -5.84 -15.90
CA LEU A 163 5.80 -4.56 -16.58
C LEU A 163 4.98 -3.42 -15.96
N ILE A 164 3.70 -3.66 -15.67
CA ILE A 164 2.81 -2.67 -15.04
C ILE A 164 3.28 -2.37 -13.62
N ALA A 165 3.46 -3.40 -12.81
CA ALA A 165 3.91 -3.24 -11.42
C ALA A 165 5.27 -2.54 -11.34
N GLY A 166 6.24 -2.95 -12.18
CA GLY A 166 7.56 -2.32 -12.21
C GLY A 166 7.53 -0.84 -12.62
N TYR A 167 6.60 -0.45 -13.50
CA TYR A 167 6.45 0.95 -13.90
C TYR A 167 5.97 1.84 -12.75
N TRP A 168 5.01 1.35 -11.94
CA TRP A 168 4.41 2.10 -10.85
C TRP A 168 5.10 1.92 -9.49
N LEU A 169 6.03 0.96 -9.38
CA LEU A 169 6.64 0.53 -8.12
C LEU A 169 7.15 1.69 -7.26
N ASP A 170 7.92 2.59 -7.83
CA ASP A 170 8.55 3.69 -7.09
C ASP A 170 7.54 4.71 -6.57
N THR A 171 6.56 5.03 -7.40
CA THR A 171 5.50 5.97 -7.05
C THR A 171 4.61 5.41 -5.95
N ASP A 172 4.27 4.12 -6.03
CA ASP A 172 3.35 3.52 -5.07
C ASP A 172 4.07 3.11 -3.78
N ALA A 173 5.34 2.72 -3.84
CA ALA A 173 6.17 2.55 -2.64
C ALA A 173 6.30 3.86 -1.84
N GLU A 174 6.43 5.00 -2.54
CA GLU A 174 6.43 6.33 -1.92
C GLU A 174 5.07 6.64 -1.28
N LYS A 175 3.96 6.38 -1.98
CA LYS A 175 2.60 6.59 -1.44
C LYS A 175 2.35 5.72 -0.20
N ALA A 176 2.70 4.43 -0.27
CA ALA A 176 2.56 3.53 0.88
C ALA A 176 3.37 4.02 2.09
N ALA A 177 4.59 4.50 1.87
CA ALA A 177 5.40 5.09 2.93
C ALA A 177 4.79 6.38 3.49
N GLN A 178 4.21 7.23 2.64
CA GLN A 178 3.49 8.44 3.06
C GLN A 178 2.26 8.12 3.91
N MET A 179 1.46 7.10 3.56
CA MET A 179 0.34 6.63 4.38
C MET A 179 0.81 6.19 5.76
N ILE A 180 1.93 5.46 5.86
CA ILE A 180 2.50 5.07 7.15
C ILE A 180 2.93 6.29 7.98
N VAL A 181 3.62 7.26 7.36
CA VAL A 181 4.05 8.49 8.05
C VAL A 181 2.84 9.35 8.46
N SER A 182 1.78 9.37 7.64
CA SER A 182 0.51 10.02 8.00
C SER A 182 -0.11 9.36 9.22
N ALA A 183 -0.22 8.04 9.26
CA ALA A 183 -0.77 7.31 10.40
C ALA A 183 0.03 7.51 11.69
N LEU A 184 1.37 7.56 11.62
CA LEU A 184 2.23 7.93 12.76
C LEU A 184 2.00 9.37 13.21
N SER A 185 1.80 10.30 12.26
CA SER A 185 1.54 11.70 12.57
C SER A 185 0.17 11.90 13.23
N GLU A 186 -0.85 11.18 12.75
CA GLU A 186 -2.19 11.17 13.35
C GLU A 186 -2.16 10.58 14.79
N GLU A 187 -1.37 9.51 15.00
CA GLU A 187 -1.14 8.97 16.33
C GLU A 187 -0.58 10.04 17.26
N ILE A 188 0.48 10.75 16.85
CA ILE A 188 1.12 11.80 17.64
C ILE A 188 0.13 12.95 17.94
N CYS A 189 -0.67 13.35 16.97
CA CYS A 189 -1.63 14.46 17.08
C CYS A 189 -2.90 14.10 17.85
N THR A 190 -3.23 12.82 18.04
CA THR A 190 -4.37 12.38 18.87
C THR A 190 -4.23 12.91 20.28
N THR A 191 -5.25 13.63 20.77
CA THR A 191 -5.20 14.38 22.03
C THR A 191 -6.59 14.41 22.68
N PRO A 192 -6.73 14.13 24.01
CA PRO A 192 -5.67 13.74 24.96
C PRO A 192 -5.26 12.27 24.81
N LYS A 193 -3.97 11.95 25.03
CA LYS A 193 -3.45 10.58 25.10
C LYS A 193 -2.84 10.28 26.47
N PRO A 194 -3.50 9.51 27.34
CA PRO A 194 -3.03 9.27 28.71
C PRO A 194 -1.59 8.75 28.78
N GLY A 195 -0.71 9.54 29.42
CA GLY A 195 0.69 9.22 29.66
C GLY A 195 1.62 9.25 28.45
N LEU A 196 1.13 9.61 27.26
CA LEU A 196 1.87 9.69 26.02
C LEU A 196 2.12 11.14 25.59
N VAL A 197 3.09 11.32 24.70
CA VAL A 197 3.30 12.61 24.05
C VAL A 197 2.11 12.90 23.13
N ASP A 198 1.53 14.09 23.27
CA ASP A 198 0.47 14.60 22.42
C ASP A 198 0.62 16.12 22.17
N LEU A 199 -0.41 16.78 21.63
CA LEU A 199 -0.36 18.23 21.41
C LEU A 199 -0.53 19.08 22.69
N ASN A 200 -1.01 18.46 23.79
CA ASN A 200 -1.20 19.14 25.08
C ASN A 200 0.06 19.11 25.95
N ASN A 201 0.75 17.97 25.98
CA ASN A 201 1.90 17.75 26.85
C ASN A 201 2.78 16.57 26.42
N ASN A 202 3.86 16.34 27.13
CA ASN A 202 4.83 15.28 26.84
C ASN A 202 4.51 13.95 27.55
N GLY A 203 3.34 13.82 28.17
CA GLY A 203 2.99 12.65 28.97
C GLY A 203 4.04 12.34 30.04
N SER A 204 4.39 11.07 30.17
CA SER A 204 5.42 10.60 31.13
C SER A 204 6.85 10.68 30.56
N HIS A 205 7.09 11.52 29.53
CA HIS A 205 8.38 11.64 28.87
C HIS A 205 9.07 12.98 29.17
N LYS A 206 10.40 12.93 29.37
CA LYS A 206 11.24 14.11 29.62
C LYS A 206 12.22 14.40 28.47
N ASP A 207 12.33 13.47 27.54
CA ASP A 207 13.32 13.43 26.49
C ASP A 207 12.73 13.59 25.08
N MET A 208 11.39 13.66 24.95
CA MET A 208 10.72 13.83 23.68
C MET A 208 9.46 14.70 23.80
N ASP A 209 9.10 15.35 22.71
CA ASP A 209 7.89 16.15 22.52
C ASP A 209 7.26 15.86 21.15
N ALA A 210 6.06 16.39 20.89
CA ALA A 210 5.36 16.17 19.61
C ALA A 210 6.17 16.64 18.37
N PRO A 211 6.82 17.82 18.35
CA PRO A 211 7.69 18.22 17.26
C PRO A 211 8.84 17.25 16.96
N LEU A 212 9.49 16.71 18.00
CA LEU A 212 10.55 15.72 17.83
C LEU A 212 10.03 14.41 17.27
N MET A 213 8.87 13.94 17.74
CA MET A 213 8.23 12.73 17.25
C MET A 213 7.78 12.88 15.79
N LEU A 214 7.17 14.01 15.40
CA LEU A 214 6.80 14.29 14.01
C LEU A 214 8.04 14.33 13.09
N LYS A 215 9.12 14.96 13.54
CA LYS A 215 10.40 14.96 12.79
C LYS A 215 10.94 13.55 12.62
N SER A 216 10.85 12.74 13.66
CA SER A 216 11.26 11.33 13.62
C SER A 216 10.41 10.53 12.64
N ALA A 217 9.08 10.59 12.71
CA ALA A 217 8.18 9.92 11.79
C ALA A 217 8.49 10.26 10.33
N GLN A 218 8.70 11.55 10.02
CA GLN A 218 9.05 12.01 8.68
C GLN A 218 10.39 11.46 8.19
N SER A 219 11.37 11.30 9.07
CA SER A 219 12.69 10.75 8.72
C SER A 219 12.64 9.28 8.29
N LEU A 220 11.59 8.53 8.68
CA LEU A 220 11.42 7.11 8.40
C LEU A 220 10.81 6.80 7.02
N LEU A 221 10.31 7.80 6.30
CA LEU A 221 9.69 7.62 4.99
C LEU A 221 10.56 6.80 4.00
N PRO A 222 11.86 7.09 3.79
CA PRO A 222 12.70 6.30 2.89
C PRO A 222 12.87 4.84 3.36
N CYS A 223 12.80 4.61 4.68
CA CYS A 223 12.94 3.28 5.27
C CYS A 223 11.71 2.41 4.96
N PHE A 224 10.50 2.94 5.10
CA PHE A 224 9.27 2.25 4.75
C PHE A 224 9.15 2.00 3.25
N LYS A 225 9.58 2.95 2.41
CA LYS A 225 9.72 2.74 0.96
C LYS A 225 10.66 1.57 0.63
N THR A 226 11.77 1.46 1.34
CA THR A 226 12.72 0.33 1.20
C THR A 226 12.09 -0.98 1.61
N ALA A 227 11.34 -1.03 2.71
CA ALA A 227 10.64 -2.22 3.17
C ALA A 227 9.59 -2.69 2.13
N PHE A 228 8.85 -1.77 1.50
CA PHE A 228 7.94 -2.08 0.40
C PHE A 228 8.66 -2.76 -0.76
N ARG A 229 9.78 -2.20 -1.21
CA ARG A 229 10.58 -2.77 -2.31
C ARG A 229 11.12 -4.16 -1.96
N ILE A 230 11.58 -4.38 -0.71
CA ILE A 230 12.00 -5.70 -0.24
C ILE A 230 10.85 -6.69 -0.38
N GLY A 231 9.64 -6.33 0.03
CA GLY A 231 8.46 -7.16 -0.13
C GLY A 231 8.20 -7.51 -1.60
N TYR A 232 8.18 -6.52 -2.48
CA TYR A 232 7.97 -6.71 -3.91
C TYR A 232 9.01 -7.62 -4.57
N GLU A 233 10.29 -7.39 -4.29
CA GLU A 233 11.40 -8.16 -4.85
C GLU A 233 11.38 -9.64 -4.38
N ASN A 234 10.83 -9.90 -3.21
CA ASN A 234 10.75 -11.24 -2.62
C ASN A 234 9.38 -11.92 -2.79
N ARG A 235 8.44 -11.32 -3.54
CA ARG A 235 7.06 -11.83 -3.67
C ARG A 235 6.95 -13.24 -4.29
N SER A 236 7.95 -13.67 -5.07
CA SER A 236 8.01 -14.99 -5.69
C SER A 236 8.64 -16.08 -4.81
N TYR A 237 9.18 -15.71 -3.65
CA TYR A 237 9.80 -16.62 -2.68
C TYR A 237 8.83 -16.86 -1.52
N PRO A 238 9.06 -17.88 -0.66
CA PRO A 238 8.31 -18.07 0.58
C PRO A 238 8.22 -16.78 1.40
N ALA A 239 7.13 -16.57 2.10
CA ALA A 239 6.90 -15.28 2.76
C ALA A 239 7.92 -14.99 3.86
N GLU A 240 8.29 -16.03 4.62
CA GLU A 240 9.27 -16.01 5.70
C GLU A 240 10.67 -15.58 5.24
N ASP A 241 11.04 -15.80 3.98
CA ASP A 241 12.34 -15.37 3.41
C ASP A 241 12.46 -13.82 3.36
N SER A 242 11.37 -13.11 3.45
CA SER A 242 11.37 -11.64 3.54
C SER A 242 11.77 -11.14 4.92
N PHE A 243 11.51 -11.91 5.98
CA PHE A 243 11.66 -11.46 7.37
C PHE A 243 13.10 -11.03 7.72
N PRO A 244 14.17 -11.78 7.40
CA PRO A 244 15.54 -11.35 7.72
C PRO A 244 15.91 -10.04 7.05
N LYS A 245 15.46 -9.81 5.81
CA LYS A 245 15.73 -8.58 5.05
C LYS A 245 14.95 -7.39 5.61
N LEU A 246 13.69 -7.59 5.96
CA LEU A 246 12.86 -6.57 6.61
C LEU A 246 13.38 -6.22 8.00
N ARG A 247 13.86 -7.20 8.77
CA ARG A 247 14.53 -6.97 10.05
C ARG A 247 15.78 -6.11 9.89
N GLN A 248 16.61 -6.41 8.89
CA GLN A 248 17.80 -5.59 8.61
C GLN A 248 17.42 -4.16 8.23
N ALA A 249 16.41 -3.98 7.37
CA ALA A 249 15.90 -2.65 7.03
C ALA A 249 15.35 -1.92 8.26
N GLY A 250 14.68 -2.62 9.17
CA GLY A 250 14.22 -2.07 10.45
C GLY A 250 15.37 -1.59 11.35
N LEU A 251 16.47 -2.33 11.42
CA LEU A 251 17.67 -1.90 12.17
C LEU A 251 18.32 -0.66 11.56
N GLU A 252 18.32 -0.51 10.24
CA GLU A 252 18.78 0.72 9.58
C GLU A 252 17.81 1.90 9.84
N ALA A 253 16.51 1.62 9.86
CA ALA A 253 15.49 2.61 10.23
C ALA A 253 15.65 3.09 11.69
N GLU A 254 15.99 2.20 12.64
CA GLU A 254 16.30 2.59 14.02
C GLU A 254 17.49 3.56 14.07
N LYS A 255 18.54 3.36 13.27
CA LYS A 255 19.66 4.30 13.18
C LYS A 255 19.23 5.66 12.62
N THR A 256 18.44 5.66 11.55
CA THR A 256 17.89 6.89 10.96
C THR A 256 17.05 7.67 11.98
N MET A 257 16.20 6.99 12.75
CA MET A 257 15.43 7.57 13.85
C MET A 257 16.34 8.20 14.89
N LEU A 258 17.35 7.47 15.38
CA LEU A 258 18.27 7.96 16.42
C LEU A 258 19.08 9.16 15.93
N GLU A 259 19.52 9.18 14.67
CA GLU A 259 20.19 10.33 14.07
C GLU A 259 19.27 11.55 14.00
N ALA A 260 18.02 11.38 13.55
CA ALA A 260 17.04 12.45 13.44
C ALA A 260 16.65 13.06 14.80
N THR A 261 16.68 12.24 15.88
CA THR A 261 16.25 12.60 17.22
C THR A 261 17.41 12.88 18.20
N SER A 262 18.64 12.90 17.72
CA SER A 262 19.84 13.05 18.57
C SER A 262 19.95 11.98 19.66
N GLY A 263 19.60 10.74 19.32
CA GLY A 263 19.73 9.58 20.20
C GLY A 263 18.48 9.21 20.99
N VAL A 264 17.36 9.92 20.82
CA VAL A 264 16.10 9.61 21.51
C VAL A 264 15.34 8.52 20.77
N ASN A 265 14.93 7.47 21.47
CA ASN A 265 14.11 6.39 20.94
C ASN A 265 12.62 6.78 20.92
N THR A 266 12.10 7.20 19.78
CA THR A 266 10.72 7.65 19.60
C THR A 266 9.79 6.61 19.00
N HIS A 267 10.25 5.81 17.99
CA HIS A 267 9.40 4.97 17.16
C HIS A 267 9.92 3.53 16.96
N LYS A 268 10.73 3.00 17.88
CA LYS A 268 11.33 1.67 17.71
C LYS A 268 10.29 0.55 17.51
N GLY A 269 9.20 0.56 18.27
CA GLY A 269 8.11 -0.40 18.13
C GLY A 269 7.38 -0.21 16.80
N ALA A 270 7.03 1.02 16.45
CA ALA A 270 6.41 1.38 15.19
C ALA A 270 7.25 0.94 13.97
N ILE A 271 8.58 1.12 14.02
CA ILE A 271 9.50 0.67 12.97
C ILE A 271 9.36 -0.83 12.74
N PHE A 272 9.31 -1.63 13.79
CA PHE A 272 9.13 -3.09 13.67
C PHE A 272 7.83 -3.42 12.94
N HIS A 273 6.70 -2.88 13.39
CA HIS A 273 5.40 -3.15 12.84
C HIS A 273 5.27 -2.66 11.38
N PHE A 274 5.61 -1.40 11.13
CA PHE A 274 5.45 -0.81 9.81
C PHE A 274 6.45 -1.31 8.77
N SER A 275 7.61 -1.81 9.18
CA SER A 275 8.50 -2.53 8.25
C SER A 275 7.85 -3.83 7.77
N LEU A 276 7.15 -4.58 8.63
CA LEU A 276 6.41 -5.78 8.25
C LEU A 276 5.19 -5.46 7.38
N ILE A 277 4.40 -4.46 7.75
CA ILE A 277 3.21 -4.02 7.01
C ILE A 277 3.61 -3.52 5.61
N SER A 278 4.63 -2.67 5.52
CA SER A 278 5.12 -2.15 4.24
C SER A 278 5.69 -3.27 3.35
N GLY A 279 6.41 -4.23 3.95
CA GLY A 279 6.87 -5.43 3.25
C GLY A 279 5.73 -6.31 2.75
N ALA A 280 4.66 -6.46 3.54
CA ALA A 280 3.46 -7.21 3.15
C ALA A 280 2.74 -6.54 1.97
N LEU A 281 2.56 -5.21 2.01
CA LEU A 281 2.03 -4.44 0.88
C LEU A 281 2.85 -4.64 -0.39
N GLY A 282 4.18 -4.60 -0.29
CA GLY A 282 5.07 -4.83 -1.42
C GLY A 282 4.93 -6.25 -2.00
N ARG A 283 4.74 -7.28 -1.17
CA ARG A 283 4.49 -8.65 -1.64
C ARG A 283 3.17 -8.80 -2.39
N LEU A 284 2.14 -8.08 -1.96
CA LEU A 284 0.80 -8.10 -2.55
C LEU A 284 0.68 -7.19 -3.78
N TYR A 285 1.68 -6.37 -4.05
CA TYR A 285 1.62 -5.33 -5.06
C TYR A 285 1.58 -5.87 -6.49
N ASP A 286 0.56 -5.47 -7.24
CA ASP A 286 0.28 -5.87 -8.62
C ASP A 286 0.25 -4.70 -9.64
N GLY A 287 0.59 -3.49 -9.18
CA GLY A 287 0.51 -2.23 -9.94
C GLY A 287 -0.51 -1.24 -9.37
N THR A 288 -1.14 -1.58 -8.23
CA THR A 288 -2.01 -0.70 -7.44
C THR A 288 -1.87 -0.99 -5.95
N LEU A 289 -2.20 -0.01 -5.10
CA LEU A 289 -2.30 -0.18 -3.65
C LEU A 289 -3.73 -0.62 -3.25
N SER A 290 -4.20 -1.74 -3.81
CA SER A 290 -5.59 -2.22 -3.63
C SER A 290 -5.70 -3.43 -2.70
N ALA A 291 -4.63 -3.77 -1.97
CA ALA A 291 -4.66 -4.88 -1.03
C ALA A 291 -5.62 -4.59 0.13
N SER A 292 -6.50 -5.55 0.44
CA SER A 292 -7.38 -5.43 1.60
C SER A 292 -6.59 -5.55 2.92
N THR A 293 -7.10 -4.94 3.97
CA THR A 293 -6.57 -5.06 5.34
C THR A 293 -6.34 -6.51 5.74
N ALA A 294 -7.30 -7.39 5.46
CA ALA A 294 -7.17 -8.82 5.76
C ALA A 294 -6.01 -9.48 4.98
N ALA A 295 -5.82 -9.14 3.70
CA ALA A 295 -4.70 -9.68 2.91
C ALA A 295 -3.34 -9.20 3.43
N VAL A 296 -3.25 -7.93 3.85
CA VAL A 296 -2.02 -7.38 4.47
C VAL A 296 -1.73 -8.10 5.78
N ALA A 297 -2.72 -8.27 6.66
CA ALA A 297 -2.60 -8.96 7.93
C ALA A 297 -2.11 -10.41 7.79
N GLU A 298 -2.76 -11.19 6.92
CA GLU A 298 -2.36 -12.57 6.63
C GLU A 298 -0.94 -12.64 6.04
N THR A 299 -0.56 -11.66 5.21
CA THR A 299 0.80 -11.62 4.65
C THR A 299 1.84 -11.27 5.72
N VAL A 300 1.54 -10.33 6.65
CA VAL A 300 2.40 -10.05 7.82
C VAL A 300 2.60 -11.32 8.64
N LYS A 301 1.51 -12.01 8.98
CA LYS A 301 1.55 -13.29 9.70
C LYS A 301 2.42 -14.31 8.98
N ALA A 302 2.22 -14.51 7.68
CA ALA A 302 3.04 -15.42 6.87
C ALA A 302 4.54 -15.03 6.83
N ILE A 303 4.87 -13.73 6.89
CA ILE A 303 6.26 -13.26 6.93
C ILE A 303 6.94 -13.59 8.26
N CYS A 304 6.25 -13.42 9.40
CA CYS A 304 6.93 -13.36 10.70
C CYS A 304 6.57 -14.49 11.67
N HIS A 305 5.42 -15.17 11.54
CA HIS A 305 4.89 -16.07 12.56
C HIS A 305 5.88 -17.17 12.95
N ASP A 306 6.33 -17.98 11.99
CA ASP A 306 7.17 -19.15 12.29
C ASP A 306 8.58 -18.78 12.78
N VAL A 307 9.11 -17.66 12.27
CA VAL A 307 10.43 -17.18 12.72
C VAL A 307 10.33 -16.64 14.15
N LEU A 308 9.32 -15.84 14.45
CA LEU A 308 9.12 -15.29 15.79
C LEU A 308 8.70 -16.35 16.80
N ALA A 309 7.91 -17.37 16.42
CA ALA A 309 7.56 -18.49 17.27
C ALA A 309 8.80 -19.26 17.73
N LYS A 310 9.71 -19.57 16.81
CA LYS A 310 10.98 -20.23 17.13
C LYS A 310 11.86 -19.36 18.06
N GLU A 311 11.90 -18.04 17.83
CA GLU A 311 12.64 -17.14 18.73
C GLU A 311 12.02 -17.10 20.13
N LEU A 312 10.69 -17.05 20.24
CA LEU A 312 9.99 -17.08 21.53
C LEU A 312 10.22 -18.39 22.28
N GLU A 313 10.22 -19.53 21.58
CA GLU A 313 10.56 -20.83 22.18
C GLU A 313 12.00 -20.86 22.73
N GLN A 314 12.95 -20.28 22.01
CA GLN A 314 14.33 -20.16 22.50
C GLN A 314 14.41 -19.23 23.74
N LEU A 315 13.64 -18.16 23.77
CA LEU A 315 13.55 -17.27 24.92
C LEU A 315 12.90 -17.95 26.14
N ALA A 316 11.93 -18.84 25.93
CA ALA A 316 11.31 -19.64 26.99
C ALA A 316 12.30 -20.57 27.69
N GLN A 317 13.41 -20.93 27.04
CA GLN A 317 14.51 -21.74 27.64
C GLN A 317 15.48 -20.89 28.48
N GLY A 318 15.19 -19.62 28.76
CA GLY A 318 15.95 -18.78 29.66
C GLY A 318 17.18 -18.08 29.07
N SER A 319 17.28 -17.98 27.75
CA SER A 319 18.45 -17.42 27.06
C SER A 319 18.37 -15.91 26.74
N GLY A 320 17.28 -15.22 27.09
CA GLY A 320 17.05 -13.82 26.70
C GLY A 320 17.42 -12.80 27.78
N THR A 321 18.17 -11.75 27.40
CA THR A 321 18.58 -10.64 28.29
C THR A 321 17.68 -9.41 28.18
N THR A 322 16.80 -9.32 27.17
CA THR A 322 15.91 -8.17 26.97
C THR A 322 14.71 -8.20 27.92
N PHE A 323 14.12 -7.01 28.19
CA PHE A 323 12.91 -6.92 29.02
C PHE A 323 11.75 -7.73 28.42
N GLY A 324 11.49 -7.64 27.13
CA GLY A 324 10.44 -8.41 26.46
C GLY A 324 10.65 -9.93 26.56
N ALA A 325 11.92 -10.41 26.50
CA ALA A 325 12.23 -11.81 26.74
C ALA A 325 11.87 -12.26 28.15
N LYS A 326 12.15 -11.43 29.17
CA LYS A 326 11.78 -11.71 30.56
C LYS A 326 10.25 -11.75 30.74
N MET A 327 9.51 -10.82 30.12
CA MET A 327 8.05 -10.78 30.17
C MET A 327 7.43 -12.03 29.54
N TYR A 328 7.96 -12.47 28.39
CA TYR A 328 7.52 -13.71 27.77
C TYR A 328 7.81 -14.94 28.65
N TRP A 329 9.04 -15.07 29.16
CA TRP A 329 9.42 -16.20 30.03
C TRP A 329 8.62 -16.24 31.32
N GLN A 330 8.39 -15.09 31.94
CA GLN A 330 7.76 -14.99 33.27
C GLN A 330 6.23 -15.03 33.23
N TYR A 331 5.62 -14.43 32.21
CA TYR A 331 4.17 -14.16 32.15
C TYR A 331 3.52 -14.62 30.83
N GLY A 332 4.29 -15.13 29.84
CA GLY A 332 3.78 -15.49 28.53
C GLY A 332 3.41 -14.29 27.64
N ILE A 333 3.81 -13.08 28.04
CA ILE A 333 3.48 -11.85 27.33
C ILE A 333 4.35 -11.72 26.09
N ARG A 334 3.72 -11.76 24.90
CA ARG A 334 4.40 -11.72 23.59
C ARG A 334 4.69 -10.29 23.11
N GLY A 335 3.96 -9.27 23.63
CA GLY A 335 4.09 -7.86 23.26
C GLY A 335 3.95 -7.62 21.75
N ALA A 336 4.71 -6.68 21.19
CA ALA A 336 4.70 -6.32 19.79
C ALA A 336 4.88 -7.52 18.82
N ARG A 337 5.68 -8.52 19.21
CA ARG A 337 5.86 -9.75 18.41
C ARG A 337 4.58 -10.54 18.30
N GLY A 338 3.82 -10.66 19.41
CA GLY A 338 2.54 -11.37 19.44
C GLY A 338 1.52 -10.75 18.50
N GLU A 339 1.38 -9.42 18.53
CA GLU A 339 0.45 -8.70 17.66
C GLU A 339 0.76 -8.94 16.17
N ALA A 340 2.03 -8.88 15.79
CA ALA A 340 2.44 -9.16 14.41
C ALA A 340 2.23 -10.65 14.02
N MET A 341 2.52 -11.59 14.93
CA MET A 341 2.30 -13.03 14.71
C MET A 341 0.83 -13.38 14.52
N ASP A 342 -0.06 -12.66 15.20
CA ASP A 342 -1.51 -12.83 15.09
C ASP A 342 -2.12 -12.01 13.93
N GLY A 343 -1.29 -11.27 13.16
CA GLY A 343 -1.75 -10.45 12.04
C GLY A 343 -2.63 -9.28 12.48
N TYR A 344 -2.37 -8.72 13.67
CA TYR A 344 -3.12 -7.60 14.25
C TYR A 344 -4.63 -7.86 14.37
N GLN A 345 -5.02 -9.11 14.66
CA GLN A 345 -6.41 -9.54 14.67
C GLN A 345 -7.28 -8.68 15.59
N THR A 346 -6.81 -8.40 16.82
CA THR A 346 -7.52 -7.54 17.77
C THR A 346 -7.80 -6.14 17.18
N ILE A 347 -6.81 -5.55 16.50
CA ILE A 347 -6.96 -4.22 15.90
C ILE A 347 -7.99 -4.25 14.77
N ILE A 348 -7.95 -5.26 13.91
CA ILE A 348 -8.78 -5.33 12.70
C ILE A 348 -10.22 -5.76 13.02
N GLU A 349 -10.41 -6.77 13.86
CA GLU A 349 -11.72 -7.37 14.11
C GLU A 349 -12.52 -6.65 15.20
N GLU A 350 -11.85 -6.04 16.18
CA GLU A 350 -12.50 -5.43 17.34
C GLU A 350 -12.36 -3.91 17.35
N ILE A 351 -11.12 -3.40 17.27
CA ILE A 351 -10.86 -1.97 17.53
C ILE A 351 -11.23 -1.10 16.32
N LEU A 352 -10.91 -1.51 15.10
CA LEU A 352 -11.18 -0.73 13.88
C LEU A 352 -12.70 -0.52 13.64
N PRO A 353 -13.57 -1.53 13.78
CA PRO A 353 -15.02 -1.31 13.72
C PRO A 353 -15.54 -0.39 14.84
N ALA A 354 -15.03 -0.55 16.07
CA ALA A 354 -15.40 0.30 17.18
C ALA A 354 -14.96 1.77 16.97
N PHE A 355 -13.74 1.99 16.50
CA PHE A 355 -13.23 3.31 16.14
C PHE A 355 -14.10 4.01 15.11
N ARG A 356 -14.50 3.32 14.05
CA ARG A 356 -15.39 3.87 13.02
C ARG A 356 -16.75 4.26 13.56
N ASN A 357 -17.34 3.42 14.40
CA ASN A 357 -18.59 3.73 15.07
C ASN A 357 -18.47 4.95 16.03
N ASP A 358 -17.36 5.06 16.75
CA ASP A 358 -17.12 6.20 17.64
C ASP A 358 -16.87 7.48 16.82
N LEU A 359 -16.18 7.38 15.68
CA LEU A 359 -15.98 8.49 14.74
C LEU A 359 -17.30 8.97 14.11
N GLU A 360 -18.18 8.06 13.69
CA GLU A 360 -19.52 8.40 13.17
C GLU A 360 -20.37 9.12 14.24
N LYS A 361 -20.32 8.67 15.50
CA LYS A 361 -21.07 9.26 16.61
C LYS A 361 -20.56 10.62 17.04
N THR A 362 -19.24 10.78 17.09
CA THR A 362 -18.63 12.00 17.64
C THR A 362 -18.38 13.06 16.57
N GLY A 363 -18.14 12.67 15.32
CA GLY A 363 -17.62 13.54 14.27
C GLY A 363 -16.21 14.07 14.55
N ASP A 364 -15.53 13.55 15.60
CA ASP A 364 -14.24 14.04 16.09
C ASP A 364 -13.22 12.90 16.04
N TYR A 365 -12.27 13.03 15.09
CA TYR A 365 -11.23 12.03 14.84
C TYR A 365 -10.29 11.85 16.03
N GLY A 366 -9.91 12.95 16.72
CA GLY A 366 -9.04 12.94 17.87
C GLY A 366 -9.70 12.24 19.07
N LYS A 367 -10.96 12.57 19.37
CA LYS A 367 -11.73 11.92 20.44
C LYS A 367 -11.92 10.42 20.17
N ALA A 368 -12.31 10.05 18.94
CA ALA A 368 -12.44 8.64 18.55
C ALA A 368 -11.11 7.89 18.70
N GLY A 369 -9.99 8.52 18.35
CA GLY A 369 -8.65 7.97 18.52
C GLY A 369 -8.24 7.78 19.98
N SER A 370 -8.55 8.74 20.86
CA SER A 370 -8.30 8.61 22.29
C SER A 370 -9.10 7.45 22.90
N ILE A 371 -10.37 7.28 22.49
CA ILE A 371 -11.20 6.14 22.93
C ILE A 371 -10.63 4.83 22.38
N ALA A 372 -10.17 4.80 21.10
CA ALA A 372 -9.55 3.63 20.51
C ALA A 372 -8.26 3.22 21.26
N LEU A 373 -7.44 4.18 21.70
CA LEU A 373 -6.27 3.92 22.56
C LEU A 373 -6.67 3.21 23.86
N LEU A 374 -7.75 3.66 24.53
CA LEU A 374 -8.25 3.00 25.74
C LEU A 374 -8.72 1.57 25.44
N ARG A 375 -9.40 1.34 24.31
CA ARG A 375 -9.83 -0.01 23.90
C ARG A 375 -8.62 -0.91 23.62
N ILE A 376 -7.57 -0.40 22.96
CA ILE A 376 -6.31 -1.12 22.74
C ILE A 376 -5.68 -1.50 24.08
N LEU A 377 -5.62 -0.57 25.04
CA LEU A 377 -5.10 -0.81 26.39
C LEU A 377 -5.90 -1.87 27.15
N ALA A 378 -7.21 -1.90 26.98
CA ALA A 378 -8.08 -2.92 27.57
C ALA A 378 -7.92 -4.30 26.92
N ALA A 379 -7.64 -4.36 25.62
CA ALA A 379 -7.57 -5.60 24.86
C ALA A 379 -6.17 -6.25 24.85
N THR A 380 -5.09 -5.45 24.93
CA THR A 380 -3.70 -5.93 24.74
C THR A 380 -2.86 -5.84 26.02
N GLU A 381 -1.64 -6.39 25.95
CA GLU A 381 -0.66 -6.29 27.05
C GLU A 381 0.49 -5.35 26.64
N ASP A 382 0.54 -4.16 27.26
CA ASP A 382 1.56 -3.17 26.97
C ASP A 382 2.84 -3.38 27.78
N THR A 383 3.89 -3.86 27.11
CA THR A 383 5.18 -4.14 27.76
C THR A 383 5.90 -2.88 28.24
N ASN A 384 5.62 -1.70 27.69
CA ASN A 384 6.21 -0.44 28.15
C ASN A 384 5.58 0.01 29.47
N MET A 385 4.26 -0.14 29.61
CA MET A 385 3.58 0.08 30.90
C MET A 385 4.12 -0.85 31.98
N ILE A 386 4.26 -2.15 31.67
CA ILE A 386 4.81 -3.14 32.61
C ILE A 386 6.26 -2.79 32.98
N HIS A 387 7.04 -2.31 32.04
CA HIS A 387 8.44 -1.92 32.28
C HIS A 387 8.55 -0.74 33.26
N ARG A 388 7.65 0.24 33.13
CA ARG A 388 7.68 1.47 33.95
C ARG A 388 7.00 1.31 35.31
N GLY A 389 5.81 0.71 35.36
CA GLY A 389 4.98 0.60 36.55
C GLY A 389 4.98 -0.78 37.22
N GLY A 390 5.56 -1.80 36.57
CA GLY A 390 5.44 -3.18 37.03
C GLY A 390 4.14 -3.84 36.58
N HIS A 391 4.14 -5.19 36.63
CA HIS A 391 3.02 -5.99 36.14
C HIS A 391 1.70 -5.73 36.87
N GLU A 392 1.76 -5.58 38.19
CA GLU A 392 0.54 -5.41 39.00
C GLU A 392 -0.15 -4.07 38.72
N LEU A 393 0.60 -2.96 38.65
CA LEU A 393 0.03 -1.65 38.33
C LEU A 393 -0.53 -1.62 36.90
N ALA A 394 0.16 -2.25 35.92
CA ALA A 394 -0.34 -2.35 34.55
C ALA A 394 -1.67 -3.13 34.50
N ARG A 395 -1.78 -4.23 35.27
CA ARG A 395 -3.01 -5.04 35.35
C ARG A 395 -4.17 -4.22 35.96
N GLN A 396 -3.93 -3.54 37.10
CA GLN A 396 -4.94 -2.69 37.75
C GLN A 396 -5.40 -1.54 36.83
N THR A 397 -4.47 -0.93 36.10
CA THR A 397 -4.77 0.12 35.14
C THR A 397 -5.65 -0.41 34.00
N LYS A 398 -5.33 -1.59 33.46
CA LYS A 398 -6.13 -2.26 32.45
C LYS A 398 -7.55 -2.55 32.93
N GLU A 399 -7.71 -3.09 34.15
CA GLU A 399 -9.03 -3.35 34.74
C GLU A 399 -9.84 -2.06 34.92
N LYS A 400 -9.20 -0.97 35.39
CA LYS A 400 -9.83 0.35 35.52
C LYS A 400 -10.30 0.88 34.16
N ILE A 401 -9.47 0.80 33.13
CA ILE A 401 -9.82 1.26 31.77
C ILE A 401 -10.98 0.41 31.22
N THR A 402 -10.95 -0.90 31.41
CA THR A 402 -12.03 -1.79 30.96
C THR A 402 -13.36 -1.40 31.59
N ALA A 403 -13.38 -1.12 32.88
CA ALA A 403 -14.59 -0.65 33.58
C ALA A 403 -15.08 0.72 33.08
N LEU A 404 -14.15 1.65 32.77
CA LEU A 404 -14.52 2.98 32.24
C LEU A 404 -15.14 2.89 30.84
N LEU A 405 -14.75 1.91 30.03
CA LEU A 405 -15.29 1.71 28.66
C LEU A 405 -16.74 1.19 28.64
N GLU A 406 -17.31 0.82 29.77
CA GLU A 406 -18.74 0.49 29.88
C GLU A 406 -19.62 1.75 29.86
N ASP A 407 -19.05 2.91 30.18
CA ASP A 407 -19.71 4.20 30.19
C ASP A 407 -19.24 5.12 29.05
N GLU A 408 -19.87 6.27 28.87
CA GLU A 408 -19.44 7.30 27.92
C GLU A 408 -18.10 7.92 28.34
N ILE A 409 -17.10 7.86 27.46
CA ILE A 409 -15.80 8.50 27.68
C ILE A 409 -15.89 9.99 27.36
N THR A 410 -15.78 10.82 28.40
CA THR A 410 -15.73 12.26 28.28
C THR A 410 -14.28 12.77 28.20
N GLU A 411 -14.08 14.01 27.74
CA GLU A 411 -12.76 14.64 27.73
C GLU A 411 -12.18 14.79 29.16
N GLU A 412 -13.03 15.05 30.16
CA GLU A 412 -12.60 15.12 31.54
C GLU A 412 -12.00 13.80 32.03
N ILE A 413 -12.64 12.66 31.69
CA ILE A 413 -12.11 11.32 32.01
C ILE A 413 -10.75 11.09 31.35
N LEU A 414 -10.56 11.49 30.08
CA LEU A 414 -9.29 11.37 29.40
C LEU A 414 -8.19 12.21 30.02
N LEU A 415 -8.49 13.46 30.42
CA LEU A 415 -7.56 14.35 31.10
C LEU A 415 -7.21 13.85 32.51
N ASP A 416 -8.18 13.27 33.22
CA ASP A 416 -7.93 12.66 34.55
C ASP A 416 -7.05 11.43 34.46
N LEU A 417 -7.27 10.59 33.42
CA LEU A 417 -6.40 9.46 33.12
C LEU A 417 -4.99 9.93 32.77
N ASP A 418 -4.84 10.97 31.94
CA ASP A 418 -3.55 11.52 31.59
C ASP A 418 -2.76 11.98 32.80
N ARG A 419 -3.38 12.78 33.70
CA ARG A 419 -2.77 13.18 34.98
C ARG A 419 -2.34 11.98 35.82
N SER A 420 -3.21 10.98 35.96
CA SER A 420 -2.93 9.76 36.72
C SER A 420 -1.75 8.96 36.13
N PHE A 421 -1.66 8.85 34.81
CA PHE A 421 -0.56 8.15 34.10
C PHE A 421 0.77 8.89 34.29
N ILE A 422 0.76 10.23 34.17
CA ILE A 422 1.95 11.07 34.39
C ILE A 422 2.46 10.93 35.82
N GLU A 423 1.57 11.05 36.84
CA GLU A 423 1.92 10.90 38.24
C GLU A 423 2.53 9.53 38.56
N GLN A 424 2.03 8.49 37.93
CA GLN A 424 2.51 7.11 38.09
C GLN A 424 3.66 6.73 37.16
N ASN A 425 4.13 7.67 36.31
CA ASN A 425 5.16 7.46 35.32
C ASN A 425 4.83 6.33 34.34
N LEU A 426 3.55 6.11 34.01
CA LEU A 426 3.09 5.14 33.02
C LEU A 426 3.14 5.74 31.63
N SER A 427 3.54 4.93 30.64
CA SER A 427 3.52 5.30 29.22
C SER A 427 3.18 4.07 28.38
N PRO A 428 2.01 4.04 27.74
CA PRO A 428 1.56 2.92 26.93
C PRO A 428 2.09 2.99 25.48
N GLY A 429 3.41 2.98 25.32
CA GLY A 429 4.06 3.14 24.03
C GLY A 429 3.74 2.02 23.03
N GLY A 430 3.55 0.78 23.51
CA GLY A 430 3.13 -0.32 22.64
C GLY A 430 1.71 -0.14 22.11
N SER A 431 0.82 0.41 22.94
CA SER A 431 -0.56 0.71 22.54
C SER A 431 -0.61 1.91 21.57
N ALA A 432 0.31 2.88 21.70
CA ALA A 432 0.49 3.97 20.74
C ALA A 432 0.91 3.44 19.37
N ASP A 433 1.85 2.50 19.31
CA ASP A 433 2.24 1.84 18.06
C ASP A 433 1.04 1.16 17.39
N LEU A 434 0.18 0.49 18.17
CA LEU A 434 -1.03 -0.16 17.68
C LEU A 434 -2.11 0.84 17.25
N LEU A 435 -2.19 2.02 17.88
CA LEU A 435 -3.06 3.11 17.41
C LEU A 435 -2.62 3.64 16.06
N GLY A 436 -1.33 3.80 15.83
CA GLY A 436 -0.79 4.11 14.50
C GLY A 436 -1.16 3.06 13.45
N ILE A 437 -1.12 1.78 13.80
CA ILE A 437 -1.55 0.68 12.91
C ILE A 437 -3.06 0.74 12.62
N LEU A 438 -3.88 1.07 13.61
CA LEU A 438 -5.32 1.30 13.46
C LEU A 438 -5.60 2.38 12.41
N TYR A 439 -4.93 3.54 12.52
CA TYR A 439 -5.08 4.64 11.58
C TYR A 439 -4.64 4.24 10.17
N PHE A 440 -3.53 3.53 10.05
CA PHE A 440 -3.08 3.02 8.76
C PHE A 440 -4.10 2.08 8.10
N PHE A 441 -4.68 1.13 8.84
CA PHE A 441 -5.70 0.23 8.31
C PHE A 441 -7.03 0.95 8.01
N HIS A 442 -7.38 1.97 8.78
CA HIS A 442 -8.52 2.82 8.47
C HIS A 442 -8.32 3.54 7.14
N GLU A 443 -7.17 4.17 6.91
CA GLU A 443 -6.82 4.87 5.68
C GLU A 443 -6.76 3.91 4.48
N LEU A 444 -6.18 2.72 4.65
CA LEU A 444 -6.07 1.71 3.59
C LEU A 444 -7.43 1.25 3.04
N GLU A 445 -8.49 1.26 3.84
CA GLU A 445 -9.83 0.86 3.40
C GLU A 445 -10.68 2.04 2.90
N THR A 446 -10.26 3.28 3.12
CA THR A 446 -10.99 4.48 2.68
C THR A 446 -10.47 5.04 1.36
N HIS A 447 -9.30 4.57 0.91
CA HIS A 447 -8.65 4.89 -0.36
C HIS A 447 -8.76 3.74 -1.36
#